data_88854f2157c9d553a44bcbd78f3db142
#
_entry.id   88854f2157c9d553a44bcbd78f3db142
#
_cell.length_a   1.000
_cell.length_b   1.000
_cell.length_c   1.000
_cell.angle_alpha   90.00
_cell.angle_beta   90.00
_cell.angle_gamma   90.00
#
_symmetry.space_group_name_H-M   'P 1'
#
loop_
_entity.id
_entity.type
_entity.pdbx_description
1 polymer ?
#
loop_
_entity_poly.entity_id
_entity_poly.type
_entity_poly.pdbx_seq_one_letter_code
_entity_poly.pdbx_strand_id
1 'polypeptide(L)'
;ASMGADLTDAEINQSAMIADPLTLFDCCPISDGAAAVVVTRKGSGSSNGASHPVRVLASAQASGRARLSAHSDRCSFKATKTAACQAFEMSGLNPSDIDLVELHDCFSIAEIIDAEDLGFMQKGHGGGWASEGRTKVSGDLPINPSGGLEAKGHPVGATGLGPVSYTHLRAHETAS
;
A
#
# COMPACT_ATOMS: atom_id res chain seq x y z
N ALA A 1 2.75 13.19 -7.60
CA ALA A 1 3.36 12.02 -8.21
C ALA A 1 4.59 12.45 -9.00
N SER A 2 5.69 11.70 -8.95
CA SER A 2 6.92 12.03 -9.69
C SER A 2 6.74 11.92 -11.23
N MET A 3 5.75 11.19 -11.68
CA MET A 3 5.43 10.99 -13.09
C MET A 3 4.38 11.97 -13.64
N GLY A 4 3.67 12.70 -12.79
CA GLY A 4 2.90 13.93 -13.06
C GLY A 4 1.97 13.99 -14.28
N ALA A 5 1.59 12.86 -14.84
CA ALA A 5 0.69 12.82 -15.99
C ALA A 5 -0.73 12.46 -15.54
N ASP A 6 -1.69 13.31 -15.87
CA ASP A 6 -3.10 12.95 -15.77
C ASP A 6 -3.44 12.07 -16.99
N LEU A 7 -3.42 10.76 -16.78
CA LEU A 7 -3.75 9.76 -17.79
C LEU A 7 -5.25 9.50 -17.81
N THR A 8 -5.80 9.38 -19.00
CA THR A 8 -7.18 8.92 -19.20
C THR A 8 -7.24 7.39 -19.16
N ASP A 9 -8.40 6.83 -18.83
CA ASP A 9 -8.60 5.37 -18.87
C ASP A 9 -8.29 4.78 -20.26
N ALA A 10 -8.54 5.54 -21.32
CA ALA A 10 -8.23 5.13 -22.69
C ALA A 10 -6.72 5.03 -22.93
N GLU A 11 -5.94 5.96 -22.41
CA GLU A 11 -4.46 5.94 -22.53
C GLU A 11 -3.87 4.80 -21.72
N ILE A 12 -4.40 4.53 -20.54
CA ILE A 12 -4.00 3.39 -19.70
C ILE A 12 -4.25 2.08 -20.46
N ASN A 13 -5.47 1.86 -20.91
CA ASN A 13 -5.88 0.62 -21.58
C ASN A 13 -5.21 0.40 -22.95
N GLN A 14 -4.76 1.46 -23.63
CA GLN A 14 -4.05 1.39 -24.91
C GLN A 14 -2.53 1.36 -24.77
N SER A 15 -2.02 1.40 -23.56
CA SER A 15 -0.57 1.34 -23.33
C SER A 15 0.01 -0.03 -23.75
N ALA A 16 1.31 -0.09 -23.92
CA ALA A 16 1.96 -1.29 -24.42
C ALA A 16 1.66 -2.52 -23.54
N MET A 17 1.24 -3.62 -24.14
CA MET A 17 1.04 -4.89 -23.45
C MET A 17 2.37 -5.44 -22.93
N ILE A 18 2.44 -5.70 -21.64
CA ILE A 18 3.61 -6.28 -20.98
C ILE A 18 3.42 -7.79 -20.80
N ALA A 19 2.29 -8.20 -20.24
CA ALA A 19 1.90 -9.60 -20.07
C ALA A 19 0.38 -9.68 -19.99
N ASP A 20 -0.28 -10.27 -20.97
CA ASP A 20 -1.75 -10.33 -21.06
C ASP A 20 -2.40 -10.77 -19.73
N PRO A 21 -3.32 -9.97 -19.16
CA PRO A 21 -3.91 -8.70 -19.64
C PRO A 21 -3.19 -7.42 -19.18
N LEU A 22 -2.03 -7.49 -18.50
CA LEU A 22 -1.36 -6.33 -17.92
C LEU A 22 -0.67 -5.48 -18.99
N THR A 23 -0.89 -4.18 -18.91
CA THR A 23 -0.26 -3.16 -19.76
C THR A 23 0.85 -2.41 -19.03
N LEU A 24 1.52 -1.50 -19.71
CA LEU A 24 2.63 -0.74 -19.14
C LEU A 24 2.25 0.03 -17.87
N PHE A 25 1.05 0.60 -17.82
CA PHE A 25 0.60 1.39 -16.68
C PHE A 25 0.00 0.54 -15.55
N ASP A 26 -0.08 -0.78 -15.72
CA ASP A 26 -0.33 -1.73 -14.62
C ASP A 26 0.94 -2.12 -13.87
N CYS A 27 2.09 -1.57 -14.27
CA CYS A 27 3.41 -1.94 -13.76
C CYS A 27 4.11 -0.70 -13.20
N CYS A 28 4.57 -0.76 -11.97
CA CYS A 28 5.31 0.34 -11.39
C CYS A 28 6.67 0.55 -12.09
N PRO A 29 7.11 1.80 -12.30
CA PRO A 29 8.43 2.07 -12.83
C PRO A 29 9.52 1.82 -11.78
N ILE A 30 10.66 1.27 -12.22
CA ILE A 30 11.86 1.16 -11.39
C ILE A 30 12.44 2.56 -11.19
N SER A 31 12.79 2.89 -9.95
CA SER A 31 13.37 4.18 -9.61
C SER A 31 14.40 4.07 -8.50
N ASP A 32 15.25 5.08 -8.37
CA ASP A 32 16.13 5.25 -7.23
C ASP A 32 15.45 6.12 -6.17
N GLY A 33 15.76 5.86 -4.90
CA GLY A 33 15.21 6.64 -3.80
C GLY A 33 15.76 6.21 -2.44
N ALA A 34 15.56 7.08 -1.46
CA ALA A 34 15.93 6.82 -0.07
C ALA A 34 14.82 7.33 0.85
N ALA A 35 14.62 6.63 1.97
CA ALA A 35 13.72 7.05 3.04
C ALA A 35 14.35 6.74 4.39
N ALA A 36 14.11 7.60 5.37
CA ALA A 36 14.58 7.43 6.72
C ALA A 36 13.51 7.87 7.72
N VAL A 37 13.39 7.12 8.81
CA VAL A 37 12.50 7.45 9.93
C VAL A 37 13.27 7.33 11.23
N VAL A 38 12.93 8.15 12.21
CA VAL A 38 13.48 8.08 13.57
C VAL A 38 12.44 7.44 14.47
N VAL A 39 12.79 6.30 15.05
CA VAL A 39 11.93 5.56 15.98
C VAL A 39 12.49 5.73 17.40
N THR A 40 11.63 6.14 18.33
CA THR A 40 12.00 6.34 19.72
C THR A 40 11.06 5.58 20.66
N ARG A 41 11.52 5.34 21.90
CA ARG A 41 10.63 4.80 22.93
C ARG A 41 9.57 5.85 23.30
N LYS A 42 8.34 5.42 23.55
CA LYS A 42 7.27 6.29 24.06
C LYS A 42 7.76 7.06 25.31
N GLY A 43 7.67 8.39 25.28
CA GLY A 43 8.08 9.26 26.37
C GLY A 43 9.58 9.59 26.46
N SER A 44 10.44 9.06 25.56
CA SER A 44 11.88 9.37 25.57
C SER A 44 12.28 10.46 24.58
N GLY A 45 11.34 10.97 23.80
CA GLY A 45 11.60 12.01 22.80
C GLY A 45 11.38 13.40 23.40
N SER A 46 12.40 14.26 23.34
CA SER A 46 12.16 15.67 23.16
C SER A 46 11.34 15.80 21.87
N SER A 47 10.18 16.44 21.94
CA SER A 47 9.39 16.80 20.76
C SER A 47 10.18 17.84 19.96
N ASN A 48 11.20 17.42 19.20
CA ASN A 48 11.94 18.31 18.31
C ASN A 48 11.02 18.84 17.19
N GLY A 49 10.01 19.62 17.59
CA GLY A 49 9.07 20.26 16.68
C GLY A 49 7.93 19.38 16.13
N ALA A 50 7.89 18.08 16.44
CA ALA A 50 6.75 17.25 16.06
C ALA A 50 5.56 17.52 16.99
N SER A 51 4.57 18.25 16.50
CA SER A 51 3.36 18.58 17.24
C SER A 51 2.52 17.34 17.59
N HIS A 52 2.64 16.26 16.81
CA HIS A 52 1.86 15.04 17.00
C HIS A 52 2.72 13.78 16.73
N PRO A 53 3.13 13.04 17.79
CA PRO A 53 3.88 11.82 17.62
C PRO A 53 2.99 10.70 17.06
N VAL A 54 3.44 10.07 15.97
CA VAL A 54 2.80 8.88 15.40
C VAL A 54 3.26 7.65 16.18
N ARG A 55 2.32 6.76 16.52
CA ARG A 55 2.59 5.51 17.24
C ARG A 55 2.62 4.34 16.29
N VAL A 56 3.67 3.52 16.37
CA VAL A 56 3.67 2.18 15.77
C VAL A 56 2.92 1.25 16.73
N LEU A 57 1.75 0.76 16.32
CA LEU A 57 0.91 -0.14 17.13
C LEU A 57 1.31 -1.60 16.94
N ALA A 58 1.73 -1.96 15.73
CA ALA A 58 2.17 -3.31 15.41
C ALA A 58 3.27 -3.28 14.34
N SER A 59 4.07 -4.31 14.31
CA SER A 59 5.01 -4.60 13.23
C SER A 59 5.13 -6.11 13.12
N ALA A 60 4.71 -6.68 12.00
CA ALA A 60 4.72 -8.10 11.75
C ALA A 60 5.37 -8.42 10.40
N GLN A 61 5.95 -9.60 10.31
CA GLN A 61 6.62 -10.08 9.12
C GLN A 61 6.35 -11.56 8.92
N ALA A 62 6.11 -11.95 7.69
CA ALA A 62 6.03 -13.35 7.30
C ALA A 62 6.74 -13.57 5.96
N SER A 63 7.25 -14.78 5.76
CA SER A 63 7.88 -15.18 4.50
C SER A 63 7.05 -16.24 3.80
N GLY A 64 6.95 -16.13 2.49
CA GLY A 64 6.29 -17.09 1.62
C GLY A 64 7.27 -17.83 0.72
N ARG A 65 6.72 -18.70 -0.14
CA ARG A 65 7.50 -19.37 -1.17
C ARG A 65 7.73 -18.42 -2.35
N ALA A 66 8.97 -18.28 -2.79
CA ALA A 66 9.31 -17.39 -3.91
C ALA A 66 8.82 -17.91 -5.26
N ARG A 67 8.74 -19.25 -5.42
CA ARG A 67 8.35 -19.87 -6.70
C ARG A 67 6.83 -19.90 -6.83
N LEU A 68 6.28 -19.25 -7.85
CA LEU A 68 4.83 -19.19 -8.12
C LEU A 68 4.17 -20.59 -8.20
N SER A 69 4.84 -21.57 -8.82
CA SER A 69 4.33 -22.95 -8.92
C SER A 69 4.22 -23.67 -7.58
N ALA A 70 4.79 -23.13 -6.51
CA ALA A 70 4.70 -23.69 -5.16
C ALA A 70 3.53 -23.13 -4.33
N HIS A 71 2.78 -22.16 -4.88
CA HIS A 71 1.59 -21.63 -4.26
C HIS A 71 0.38 -22.49 -4.64
N SER A 72 -0.38 -22.91 -3.64
CA SER A 72 -1.65 -23.65 -3.83
C SER A 72 -2.77 -22.73 -4.32
N ASP A 73 -2.71 -21.46 -3.97
CA ASP A 73 -3.61 -20.40 -4.41
C ASP A 73 -2.76 -19.30 -5.06
N ARG A 74 -3.04 -18.97 -6.32
CA ARG A 74 -2.34 -17.93 -7.09
C ARG A 74 -3.00 -16.56 -6.96
N CYS A 75 -4.18 -16.51 -6.37
CA CYS A 75 -4.91 -15.28 -6.09
C CYS A 75 -4.77 -14.86 -4.63
N SER A 76 -3.78 -15.34 -3.91
CA SER A 76 -3.57 -15.03 -2.50
C SER A 76 -2.10 -15.10 -2.12
N PHE A 77 -1.64 -14.14 -1.32
CA PHE A 77 -0.31 -14.13 -0.72
C PHE A 77 -0.39 -14.61 0.73
N LYS A 78 -0.08 -15.88 0.94
CA LYS A 78 -0.11 -16.46 2.30
C LYS A 78 0.74 -15.68 3.30
N ALA A 79 1.86 -15.10 2.87
CA ALA A 79 2.72 -14.29 3.72
C ALA A 79 1.98 -13.02 4.19
N THR A 80 1.29 -12.31 3.28
CA THR A 80 0.46 -11.14 3.60
C THR A 80 -0.60 -11.48 4.64
N LYS A 81 -1.36 -12.56 4.42
CA LYS A 81 -2.38 -13.01 5.39
C LYS A 81 -1.80 -13.34 6.76
N THR A 82 -0.66 -14.01 6.79
CA THR A 82 -0.01 -14.38 8.06
C THR A 82 0.49 -13.13 8.80
N ALA A 83 1.15 -12.21 8.10
CA ALA A 83 1.62 -10.96 8.70
C ALA A 83 0.45 -10.07 9.16
N ALA A 84 -0.63 -9.99 8.37
CA ALA A 84 -1.85 -9.26 8.73
C ALA A 84 -2.47 -9.79 10.04
N CYS A 85 -2.67 -11.10 10.13
CA CYS A 85 -3.20 -11.74 11.33
C CYS A 85 -2.38 -11.39 12.58
N GLN A 86 -1.05 -11.50 12.49
CA GLN A 86 -0.14 -11.15 13.58
C GLN A 86 -0.20 -9.66 13.94
N ALA A 87 -0.27 -8.77 12.94
CA ALA A 87 -0.32 -7.33 13.18
C ALA A 87 -1.64 -6.90 13.83
N PHE A 88 -2.76 -7.43 13.37
CA PHE A 88 -4.07 -7.16 13.97
C PHE A 88 -4.18 -7.74 15.40
N GLU A 89 -3.69 -8.95 15.65
CA GLU A 89 -3.60 -9.52 16.99
C GLU A 89 -2.73 -8.65 17.91
N MET A 90 -1.56 -8.21 17.45
CA MET A 90 -0.65 -7.37 18.23
C MET A 90 -1.22 -5.99 18.53
N SER A 91 -1.91 -5.37 17.58
CA SER A 91 -2.50 -4.03 17.73
C SER A 91 -3.81 -4.03 18.49
N GLY A 92 -4.54 -5.14 18.51
CA GLY A 92 -5.91 -5.23 18.99
C GLY A 92 -6.95 -4.57 18.09
N LEU A 93 -6.57 -4.26 16.84
CA LEU A 93 -7.45 -3.66 15.83
C LEU A 93 -8.01 -4.73 14.89
N ASN A 94 -9.07 -4.38 14.17
CA ASN A 94 -9.65 -5.16 13.09
C ASN A 94 -9.47 -4.41 11.75
N PRO A 95 -9.60 -5.07 10.61
CA PRO A 95 -9.57 -4.38 9.30
C PRO A 95 -10.55 -3.21 9.18
N SER A 96 -11.71 -3.30 9.84
CA SER A 96 -12.72 -2.23 9.86
C SER A 96 -12.33 -0.99 10.67
N ASP A 97 -11.26 -1.06 11.46
CA ASP A 97 -10.77 0.06 12.27
C ASP A 97 -9.68 0.87 11.53
N ILE A 98 -9.38 0.50 10.29
CA ILE A 98 -8.35 1.12 9.46
C ILE A 98 -8.98 2.18 8.56
N ASP A 99 -8.48 3.40 8.65
CA ASP A 99 -8.98 4.57 7.91
C ASP A 99 -8.35 4.74 6.52
N LEU A 100 -7.12 4.26 6.32
CA LEU A 100 -6.41 4.29 5.04
C LEU A 100 -5.32 3.22 4.99
N VAL A 101 -4.91 2.86 3.78
CA VAL A 101 -3.92 1.80 3.56
C VAL A 101 -2.91 2.21 2.50
N GLU A 102 -1.64 1.94 2.75
CA GLU A 102 -0.57 1.97 1.75
C GLU A 102 -0.13 0.53 1.49
N LEU A 103 -0.39 0.04 0.28
CA LEU A 103 -0.10 -1.31 -0.17
C LEU A 103 1.07 -1.34 -1.14
N HIS A 104 1.59 -2.55 -1.38
CA HIS A 104 2.63 -2.79 -2.35
C HIS A 104 2.02 -3.03 -3.74
N ASP A 105 1.75 -1.95 -4.45
CA ASP A 105 1.17 -1.93 -5.80
C ASP A 105 2.25 -1.98 -6.89
N CYS A 106 3.18 -2.94 -6.80
CA CYS A 106 4.15 -3.13 -7.87
C CYS A 106 3.51 -3.53 -9.22
N PHE A 107 2.32 -4.07 -9.16
CA PHE A 107 1.37 -4.29 -10.25
C PHE A 107 -0.03 -4.00 -9.74
N SER A 108 -0.91 -3.48 -10.58
CA SER A 108 -2.32 -3.19 -10.23
C SER A 108 -3.04 -4.38 -9.60
N ILE A 109 -2.79 -5.60 -10.11
CA ILE A 109 -3.36 -6.83 -9.54
C ILE A 109 -2.84 -7.15 -8.14
N ALA A 110 -1.62 -6.75 -7.79
CA ALA A 110 -1.06 -7.00 -6.46
C ALA A 110 -1.79 -6.19 -5.39
N GLU A 111 -2.14 -4.94 -5.67
CA GLU A 111 -2.95 -4.11 -4.78
C GLU A 111 -4.29 -4.78 -4.46
N ILE A 112 -4.98 -5.27 -5.50
CA ILE A 112 -6.27 -5.96 -5.34
C ILE A 112 -6.13 -7.20 -4.45
N ILE A 113 -5.13 -8.05 -4.72
CA ILE A 113 -4.90 -9.28 -3.96
C ILE A 113 -4.54 -8.96 -2.50
N ASP A 114 -3.64 -8.00 -2.27
CA ASP A 114 -3.22 -7.62 -0.93
C ASP A 114 -4.36 -7.00 -0.12
N ALA A 115 -5.19 -6.15 -0.73
CA ALA A 115 -6.36 -5.57 -0.07
C ALA A 115 -7.35 -6.63 0.42
N GLU A 116 -7.57 -7.66 -0.40
CA GLU A 116 -8.43 -8.81 -0.03
C GLU A 116 -7.76 -9.69 1.05
N ASP A 117 -6.47 -9.96 0.93
CA ASP A 117 -5.74 -10.82 1.86
C ASP A 117 -5.53 -10.18 3.23
N LEU A 118 -5.49 -8.85 3.31
CA LEU A 118 -5.48 -8.08 4.55
C LEU A 118 -6.87 -8.05 5.23
N GLY A 119 -7.92 -8.46 4.53
CA GLY A 119 -9.27 -8.56 5.07
C GLY A 119 -10.10 -7.29 4.97
N PHE A 120 -9.68 -6.32 4.17
CA PHE A 120 -10.44 -5.07 3.96
C PHE A 120 -11.72 -5.31 3.14
N MET A 121 -11.70 -6.30 2.28
CA MET A 121 -12.85 -6.71 1.48
C MET A 121 -12.86 -8.23 1.27
N GLN A 122 -14.00 -8.75 0.88
CA GLN A 122 -14.13 -10.19 0.60
C GLN A 122 -13.33 -10.58 -0.64
N LYS A 123 -12.84 -11.81 -0.65
CA LYS A 123 -12.09 -12.39 -1.78
C LYS A 123 -12.90 -12.31 -3.08
N GLY A 124 -12.27 -11.79 -4.13
CA GLY A 124 -12.89 -11.56 -5.43
C GLY A 124 -13.67 -10.24 -5.56
N HIS A 125 -13.69 -9.39 -4.54
CA HIS A 125 -14.41 -8.12 -4.56
C HIS A 125 -13.52 -6.89 -4.74
N GLY A 126 -12.19 -7.03 -4.66
CA GLY A 126 -11.27 -5.89 -4.70
C GLY A 126 -11.35 -5.09 -6.00
N GLY A 127 -11.42 -5.76 -7.15
CA GLY A 127 -11.61 -5.09 -8.44
C GLY A 127 -12.93 -4.33 -8.54
N GLY A 128 -14.02 -4.87 -7.96
CA GLY A 128 -15.31 -4.20 -7.86
C GLY A 128 -15.22 -2.91 -7.04
N TRP A 129 -14.59 -2.97 -5.88
CA TRP A 129 -14.39 -1.79 -5.03
C TRP A 129 -13.59 -0.70 -5.73
N ALA A 130 -12.54 -1.07 -6.45
CA ALA A 130 -11.74 -0.13 -7.23
C ALA A 130 -12.56 0.53 -8.34
N SER A 131 -13.32 -0.25 -9.12
CA SER A 131 -14.17 0.27 -10.21
C SER A 131 -15.31 1.17 -9.73
N GLU A 132 -15.85 0.92 -8.54
CA GLU A 132 -16.85 1.76 -7.87
C GLU A 132 -16.26 3.03 -7.24
N GLY A 133 -14.94 3.17 -7.24
CA GLY A 133 -14.22 4.31 -6.65
C GLY A 133 -14.16 4.29 -5.12
N ARG A 134 -14.50 3.18 -4.47
CA ARG A 134 -14.51 3.02 -3.02
C ARG A 134 -13.12 3.05 -2.41
N THR A 135 -12.09 2.76 -3.21
CA THR A 135 -10.67 2.82 -2.82
C THR A 135 -10.01 4.17 -3.10
N LYS A 136 -10.72 5.11 -3.74
CA LYS A 136 -10.21 6.47 -3.98
C LYS A 136 -10.01 7.23 -2.68
N VAL A 137 -9.24 8.33 -2.73
CA VAL A 137 -8.95 9.19 -1.57
C VAL A 137 -10.21 9.65 -0.83
N SER A 138 -11.32 9.84 -1.57
CA SER A 138 -12.63 10.21 -1.01
C SER A 138 -13.59 9.03 -0.85
N GLY A 139 -13.12 7.80 -1.03
CA GLY A 139 -13.94 6.59 -0.96
C GLY A 139 -14.06 6.03 0.46
N ASP A 140 -14.61 4.82 0.55
CA ASP A 140 -14.87 4.14 1.82
C ASP A 140 -13.58 3.76 2.56
N LEU A 141 -12.57 3.31 1.82
CA LEU A 141 -11.23 2.99 2.33
C LEU A 141 -10.19 3.45 1.31
N PRO A 142 -9.55 4.61 1.52
CA PRO A 142 -8.46 5.06 0.67
C PRO A 142 -7.32 4.06 0.62
N ILE A 143 -7.00 3.57 -0.58
CA ILE A 143 -5.84 2.72 -0.83
C ILE A 143 -4.82 3.51 -1.63
N ASN A 144 -3.56 3.45 -1.20
CA ASN A 144 -2.44 4.18 -1.80
C ASN A 144 -2.72 5.68 -2.04
N PRO A 145 -3.24 6.43 -1.03
CA PRO A 145 -3.51 7.86 -1.20
C PRO A 145 -2.25 8.68 -1.52
N SER A 146 -1.06 8.13 -1.31
CA SER A 146 0.22 8.74 -1.73
C SER A 146 0.45 8.67 -3.24
N GLY A 147 -0.35 7.92 -3.98
CA GLY A 147 -0.19 7.59 -5.38
C GLY A 147 0.49 6.24 -5.64
N GLY A 148 0.87 5.53 -4.58
CA GLY A 148 1.46 4.19 -4.67
C GLY A 148 2.79 4.13 -5.43
N LEU A 149 3.24 2.93 -5.72
CA LEU A 149 4.47 2.68 -6.50
C LEU A 149 4.31 3.04 -7.97
N GLU A 150 3.10 2.89 -8.50
CA GLU A 150 2.80 3.23 -9.90
C GLU A 150 3.03 4.71 -10.18
N ALA A 151 2.66 5.60 -9.25
CA ALA A 151 2.82 7.03 -9.43
C ALA A 151 4.18 7.58 -8.98
N LYS A 152 4.83 6.98 -7.98
CA LYS A 152 6.09 7.48 -7.41
C LYS A 152 7.34 6.72 -7.84
N GLY A 153 7.16 5.56 -8.43
CA GLY A 153 8.24 4.61 -8.72
C GLY A 153 8.55 3.68 -7.53
N HIS A 154 9.34 2.65 -7.81
CA HIS A 154 9.66 1.59 -6.85
C HIS A 154 11.15 1.54 -6.50
N PRO A 155 11.64 2.41 -5.61
CA PRO A 155 12.98 2.29 -5.04
C PRO A 155 12.97 1.19 -3.99
N VAL A 156 13.25 -0.06 -4.40
CA VAL A 156 12.99 -1.30 -3.64
C VAL A 156 13.39 -1.21 -2.17
N GLY A 157 14.59 -0.71 -1.85
CA GLY A 157 15.07 -0.58 -0.47
C GLY A 157 14.39 0.51 0.35
N ALA A 158 13.81 1.52 -0.29
CA ALA A 158 13.15 2.66 0.39
C ALA A 158 11.63 2.51 0.44
N THR A 159 11.04 1.64 -0.38
CA THR A 159 9.60 1.53 -0.58
C THR A 159 8.81 1.33 0.71
N GLY A 160 9.26 0.47 1.60
CA GLY A 160 8.54 0.20 2.86
C GLY A 160 8.57 1.37 3.86
N LEU A 161 9.63 2.19 3.84
CA LEU A 161 9.77 3.35 4.73
C LEU A 161 9.21 4.64 4.13
N GLY A 162 9.11 4.73 2.81
CA GLY A 162 8.57 5.91 2.12
C GLY A 162 7.19 6.30 2.64
N PRO A 163 6.19 5.43 2.55
CA PRO A 163 4.84 5.70 3.08
C PRO A 163 4.83 6.09 4.56
N VAL A 164 5.61 5.41 5.41
CA VAL A 164 5.72 5.76 6.83
C VAL A 164 6.26 7.18 7.03
N SER A 165 7.17 7.66 6.16
CA SER A 165 7.80 8.97 6.32
C SER A 165 6.91 10.15 5.91
N TYR A 166 5.94 9.99 5.00
CA TYR A 166 5.15 11.10 4.51
C TYR A 166 3.62 10.96 4.62
N THR A 167 3.07 9.78 4.89
CA THR A 167 1.63 9.64 5.16
C THR A 167 1.22 10.47 6.39
N HIS A 168 2.03 10.50 7.44
CA HIS A 168 1.74 11.33 8.60
C HIS A 168 1.86 12.85 8.31
N LEU A 169 2.70 13.26 7.36
CA LEU A 169 2.83 14.67 6.97
C LEU A 169 1.55 15.14 6.25
N ARG A 170 1.01 14.33 5.33
CA ARG A 170 -0.23 14.66 4.62
C ARG A 170 -1.48 14.64 5.50
N ALA A 171 -1.55 13.77 6.49
CA ALA A 171 -2.66 13.78 7.45
C ALA A 171 -2.79 15.11 8.21
N HIS A 172 -1.72 15.89 8.31
CA HIS A 172 -1.73 17.21 8.92
C HIS A 172 -2.14 18.33 7.95
N GLU A 173 -1.91 18.16 6.63
CA GLU A 173 -2.28 19.17 5.62
C GLU A 173 -3.79 19.18 5.35
N THR A 174 -4.48 18.07 5.58
CA THR A 174 -5.94 17.93 5.36
C THR A 174 -6.78 18.25 6.60
N ALA A 175 -6.16 18.46 7.75
CA ALA A 175 -6.86 18.77 9.02
C ALA A 175 -6.86 20.26 9.39
N SER A 176 -6.43 21.16 8.49
CA SER A 176 -6.40 22.61 8.68
C SER A 176 -7.48 23.36 7.90
#